data_65d8050b9ad7ed990478690dd6b1c1b1
#
_entry.id   65d8050b9ad7ed990478690dd6b1c1b1
#
_cell.length_a   1.000
_cell.length_b   1.000
_cell.length_c   1.000
_cell.angle_alpha   90.00
_cell.angle_beta   90.00
_cell.angle_gamma   90.00
#
_symmetry.space_group_name_H-M   'P 1'
#
loop_
_entity.id
_entity.type
_entity.pdbx_description
1 polymer ?
#
loop_
_entity_poly.entity_id
_entity_poly.type
_entity_poly.pdbx_seq_one_letter_code
_entity_poly.pdbx_strand_id
1 'polypeptide(L)'
;LGFMSTEQAIKYPSHVHSFSPYLTLQGAVAHCDMPIESGPTKLLPFSQTLPEGYLVFDQPEFQVYFEDNYIQLPLEKNDLIFFNPAIMHAAGQNISSDIYRMANLLQISSAFGRAMETVNRLKMSLSIYPFLLEKKLTSKLSEFEIENIISACSEGYSFPTNLDLDP
;
A
#
# COMPACT_ATOMS: atom_id res chain seq x y z
N LEU A 1 7.45 8.58 3.43
CA LEU A 1 8.33 8.71 4.61
C LEU A 1 8.19 7.55 5.63
N GLY A 2 7.10 6.80 5.61
CA GLY A 2 6.80 5.77 6.61
C GLY A 2 7.82 4.62 6.76
N PHE A 3 8.79 4.50 5.87
CA PHE A 3 9.87 3.50 5.95
C PHE A 3 11.23 4.12 6.34
N MET A 4 11.25 5.41 6.60
CA MET A 4 12.46 6.07 7.07
C MET A 4 12.59 5.94 8.59
N SER A 5 13.83 5.96 9.08
CA SER A 5 14.03 6.16 10.51
C SER A 5 13.53 7.55 10.90
N THR A 6 13.05 7.68 12.14
CA THR A 6 12.63 8.97 12.70
C THR A 6 13.72 10.05 12.54
N GLU A 7 14.96 9.68 12.73
CA GLU A 7 16.14 10.55 12.59
C GLU A 7 16.30 11.14 11.18
N GLN A 8 15.94 10.39 10.16
CA GLN A 8 15.95 10.86 8.77
C GLN A 8 14.69 11.66 8.45
N ALA A 9 13.54 11.16 8.88
CA ALA A 9 12.26 11.78 8.58
C ALA A 9 12.15 13.21 9.13
N ILE A 10 12.62 13.48 10.34
CA ILE A 10 12.58 14.83 10.95
C ILE A 10 13.43 15.89 10.21
N LYS A 11 14.34 15.48 9.32
CA LYS A 11 15.11 16.41 8.49
C LYS A 11 14.31 17.03 7.35
N TYR A 12 13.15 16.46 7.03
CA TYR A 12 12.28 17.00 5.99
C TYR A 12 11.45 18.18 6.49
N PRO A 13 11.17 19.16 5.63
CA PRO A 13 10.32 20.29 5.99
C PRO A 13 8.90 19.85 6.38
N SER A 14 8.24 20.63 7.24
CA SER A 14 6.90 20.31 7.76
C SER A 14 5.84 20.04 6.69
N HIS A 15 5.92 20.73 5.54
CA HIS A 15 4.97 20.51 4.44
C HIS A 15 5.10 19.11 3.81
N VAL A 16 6.28 18.50 3.86
CA VAL A 16 6.48 17.11 3.38
C VAL A 16 5.76 16.14 4.30
N HIS A 17 5.82 16.35 5.60
CA HIS A 17 5.10 15.53 6.58
C HIS A 17 3.59 15.62 6.39
N SER A 18 3.06 16.82 6.18
CA SER A 18 1.63 17.03 5.93
C SER A 18 1.17 16.42 4.60
N PHE A 19 2.02 16.38 3.59
CA PHE A 19 1.67 15.87 2.26
C PHE A 19 1.85 14.36 2.11
N SER A 20 2.83 13.78 2.79
CA SER A 20 3.18 12.35 2.66
C SER A 20 2.01 11.38 2.80
N PRO A 21 1.05 11.56 3.73
CA PRO A 21 -0.11 10.67 3.87
C PRO A 21 -1.03 10.61 2.65
N TYR A 22 -0.96 11.60 1.76
CA TYR A 22 -1.80 11.67 0.55
C TYR A 22 -1.18 10.99 -0.67
N LEU A 23 0.05 10.50 -0.55
CA LEU A 23 0.76 9.89 -1.68
C LEU A 23 0.45 8.41 -1.88
N THR A 24 -0.10 7.75 -0.89
CA THR A 24 -0.39 6.31 -0.95
C THR A 24 -1.73 6.00 -0.29
N LEU A 25 -2.47 5.09 -0.90
CA LEU A 25 -3.62 4.41 -0.30
C LEU A 25 -3.24 2.95 -0.12
N GLN A 26 -3.33 2.43 1.08
CA GLN A 26 -3.13 1.01 1.36
C GLN A 26 -4.46 0.27 1.38
N GLY A 27 -4.41 -1.01 1.05
CA GLY A 27 -5.59 -1.86 1.13
C GLY A 27 -5.24 -3.33 1.07
N ALA A 28 -6.28 -4.14 1.18
CA ALA A 28 -6.20 -5.58 1.01
C ALA A 28 -7.49 -6.13 0.40
N VAL A 29 -7.36 -7.21 -0.37
CA VAL A 29 -8.46 -8.06 -0.83
C VAL A 29 -8.36 -9.39 -0.12
N ALA A 30 -9.39 -9.78 0.61
CA ALA A 30 -9.46 -11.06 1.30
C ALA A 30 -9.74 -12.21 0.32
N HIS A 31 -8.93 -13.25 0.31
CA HIS A 31 -9.14 -14.46 -0.49
C HIS A 31 -9.76 -15.62 0.29
N CYS A 32 -9.94 -15.44 1.58
CA CYS A 32 -10.68 -16.33 2.48
C CYS A 32 -11.34 -15.50 3.57
N ASP A 33 -12.25 -16.10 4.32
CA ASP A 33 -12.80 -15.47 5.50
C ASP A 33 -11.71 -15.24 6.56
N MET A 34 -11.71 -14.08 7.14
CA MET A 34 -10.74 -13.63 8.14
C MET A 34 -11.47 -13.13 9.39
N PRO A 35 -11.96 -14.03 10.23
CA PRO A 35 -12.51 -13.64 11.53
C PRO A 35 -11.41 -13.09 12.45
N ILE A 36 -11.78 -12.50 13.56
CA ILE A 36 -10.84 -11.80 14.46
C ILE A 36 -9.69 -12.70 14.92
N GLU A 37 -9.96 -13.97 15.22
CA GLU A 37 -8.95 -14.95 15.63
C GLU A 37 -7.91 -15.26 14.54
N SER A 38 -8.22 -15.01 13.28
CA SER A 38 -7.23 -15.14 12.20
C SER A 38 -6.23 -13.97 12.15
N GLY A 39 -6.46 -12.94 12.95
CA GLY A 39 -5.57 -11.79 13.08
C GLY A 39 -5.64 -10.80 11.91
N PRO A 40 -6.81 -10.25 11.55
CA PRO A 40 -6.88 -9.15 10.59
C PRO A 40 -6.02 -7.96 11.04
N THR A 41 -5.80 -7.01 10.15
CA THR A 41 -5.01 -5.82 10.44
C THR A 41 -5.57 -5.06 11.65
N LYS A 42 -4.68 -4.76 12.61
CA LYS A 42 -4.96 -3.85 13.71
C LYS A 42 -4.94 -2.42 13.19
N LEU A 43 -5.92 -1.63 13.52
CA LEU A 43 -6.05 -0.24 13.11
C LEU A 43 -6.38 0.62 14.34
N LEU A 44 -5.68 1.75 14.52
CA LEU A 44 -6.03 2.72 15.56
C LEU A 44 -6.86 3.84 14.93
N PRO A 45 -8.18 3.86 15.14
CA PRO A 45 -9.05 4.84 14.52
C PRO A 45 -8.62 6.27 14.83
N PHE A 46 -8.74 7.14 13.83
CA PHE A 46 -8.42 8.57 13.89
C PHE A 46 -6.94 8.94 14.11
N SER A 47 -6.04 7.98 14.26
CA SER A 47 -4.61 8.26 14.45
C SER A 47 -3.96 8.97 13.24
N GLN A 48 -4.53 8.83 12.04
CA GLN A 48 -4.10 9.56 10.85
C GLN A 48 -4.29 11.08 10.93
N THR A 49 -5.07 11.55 11.91
CA THR A 49 -5.26 12.99 12.14
C THR A 49 -4.13 13.64 12.93
N LEU A 50 -3.25 12.84 13.51
CA LEU A 50 -2.03 13.33 14.16
C LEU A 50 -0.95 13.55 13.10
N PRO A 51 -0.58 14.79 12.75
CA PRO A 51 0.28 15.09 11.60
C PRO A 51 1.63 14.38 11.63
N GLU A 52 2.26 14.31 12.78
CA GLU A 52 3.57 13.66 12.99
C GLU A 52 3.44 12.26 13.62
N GLY A 53 2.25 11.66 13.62
CA GLY A 53 1.98 10.38 14.28
C GLY A 53 2.92 9.26 13.81
N TYR A 54 3.24 9.23 12.53
CA TYR A 54 4.15 8.24 11.94
C TYR A 54 5.63 8.43 12.35
N LEU A 55 5.99 9.52 13.02
CA LEU A 55 7.34 9.75 13.58
C LEU A 55 7.47 9.26 15.03
N VAL A 56 6.35 9.01 15.68
CA VAL A 56 6.33 8.67 17.11
C VAL A 56 5.82 7.25 17.38
N PHE A 57 5.52 6.49 16.34
CA PHE A 57 4.92 5.16 16.47
C PHE A 57 5.82 4.15 17.22
N ASP A 58 7.13 4.37 17.24
CA ASP A 58 8.13 3.56 17.95
C ASP A 58 8.33 3.95 19.42
N GLN A 59 7.69 5.02 19.87
CA GLN A 59 7.74 5.45 21.27
C GLN A 59 6.93 4.45 22.14
N PRO A 60 7.46 4.01 23.29
CA PRO A 60 6.80 3.01 24.14
C PRO A 60 5.37 3.39 24.56
N GLU A 61 5.14 4.65 24.87
CA GLU A 61 3.83 5.16 25.28
C GLU A 61 2.80 5.04 24.14
N PHE A 62 3.20 5.31 22.91
CA PHE A 62 2.34 5.15 21.74
C PHE A 62 2.06 3.69 21.41
N GLN A 63 3.04 2.81 21.62
CA GLN A 63 2.86 1.38 21.44
C GLN A 63 1.87 0.80 22.46
N VAL A 64 1.99 1.21 23.73
CA VAL A 64 1.02 0.81 24.78
C VAL A 64 -0.36 1.32 24.42
N TYR A 65 -0.48 2.61 24.07
CA TYR A 65 -1.77 3.18 23.69
C TYR A 65 -2.38 2.47 22.48
N PHE A 66 -1.57 2.12 21.48
CA PHE A 66 -2.00 1.39 20.30
C PHE A 66 -2.56 0.01 20.69
N GLU A 67 -1.84 -0.75 21.49
CA GLU A 67 -2.28 -2.10 21.92
C GLU A 67 -3.56 -2.06 22.78
N ASP A 68 -3.80 -1.00 23.52
CA ASP A 68 -4.99 -0.84 24.36
C ASP A 68 -6.23 -0.34 23.57
N ASN A 69 -6.04 0.26 22.38
CA ASN A 69 -7.10 1.00 21.68
C ASN A 69 -7.30 0.62 20.20
N TYR A 70 -6.52 -0.29 19.64
CA TYR A 70 -6.74 -0.72 18.25
C TYR A 70 -8.07 -1.44 18.09
N ILE A 71 -8.56 -1.43 16.87
CA ILE A 71 -9.66 -2.29 16.43
C ILE A 71 -9.18 -3.24 15.32
N GLN A 72 -9.89 -4.34 15.15
CA GLN A 72 -9.75 -5.22 14.00
C GLN A 72 -11.12 -5.41 13.34
N LEU A 73 -11.14 -5.44 12.01
CA LEU A 73 -12.35 -5.69 11.24
C LEU A 73 -12.29 -7.12 10.71
N PRO A 74 -13.27 -7.98 11.03
CA PRO A 74 -13.37 -9.26 10.35
C PRO A 74 -13.70 -9.01 8.87
N LEU A 75 -13.15 -9.84 7.99
CA LEU A 75 -13.38 -9.75 6.56
C LEU A 75 -13.97 -11.08 6.06
N GLU A 76 -14.96 -11.02 5.20
CA GLU A 76 -15.41 -12.14 4.42
C GLU A 76 -14.58 -12.29 3.15
N LYS A 77 -14.57 -13.47 2.55
CA LYS A 77 -13.91 -13.68 1.27
C LYS A 77 -14.44 -12.71 0.22
N ASN A 78 -13.54 -12.04 -0.49
CA ASN A 78 -13.73 -10.97 -1.48
C ASN A 78 -14.00 -9.59 -0.88
N ASP A 79 -14.00 -9.42 0.43
CA ASP A 79 -14.01 -8.08 1.00
C ASP A 79 -12.74 -7.32 0.65
N LEU A 80 -12.91 -6.02 0.46
CA LEU A 80 -11.83 -5.07 0.26
C LEU A 80 -11.81 -4.08 1.43
N ILE A 81 -10.64 -3.89 1.99
CA ILE A 81 -10.40 -2.84 2.97
C ILE A 81 -9.39 -1.85 2.40
N PHE A 82 -9.67 -0.55 2.55
CA PHE A 82 -8.74 0.52 2.21
C PHE A 82 -8.59 1.48 3.37
N PHE A 83 -7.37 1.95 3.57
CA PHE A 83 -7.09 2.92 4.62
C PHE A 83 -5.90 3.82 4.25
N ASN A 84 -5.88 5.01 4.84
CA ASN A 84 -4.73 5.90 4.73
C ASN A 84 -3.56 5.30 5.53
N PRO A 85 -2.37 5.13 4.93
CA PRO A 85 -1.23 4.54 5.62
C PRO A 85 -0.71 5.34 6.83
N ALA A 86 -1.14 6.60 6.99
CA ALA A 86 -0.84 7.37 8.19
C ALA A 86 -1.63 6.91 9.43
N ILE A 87 -2.68 6.10 9.25
CA ILE A 87 -3.32 5.45 10.39
C ILE A 87 -2.32 4.50 11.04
N MET A 88 -2.19 4.55 12.35
CA MET A 88 -1.36 3.58 13.07
C MET A 88 -1.95 2.19 12.90
N HIS A 89 -1.18 1.30 12.32
CA HIS A 89 -1.64 -0.04 11.98
C HIS A 89 -0.53 -1.08 12.15
N ALA A 90 -0.92 -2.30 12.43
CA ALA A 90 -0.01 -3.43 12.56
C ALA A 90 -0.65 -4.72 12.09
N ALA A 91 0.17 -5.73 11.84
CA ALA A 91 -0.33 -7.07 11.58
C ALA A 91 -0.99 -7.63 12.85
N GLY A 92 -2.19 -8.19 12.70
CA GLY A 92 -2.82 -8.95 13.76
C GLY A 92 -2.17 -10.34 13.91
N GLN A 93 -2.09 -10.82 15.12
CA GLN A 93 -1.62 -12.19 15.41
C GLN A 93 -2.73 -13.19 15.06
N ASN A 94 -2.41 -14.18 14.24
CA ASN A 94 -3.29 -15.33 14.03
C ASN A 94 -3.19 -16.27 15.22
N ILE A 95 -4.27 -16.40 15.97
CA ILE A 95 -4.39 -17.31 17.11
C ILE A 95 -5.29 -18.52 16.82
N SER A 96 -5.82 -18.60 15.57
CA SER A 96 -6.58 -19.77 15.15
C SER A 96 -5.66 -20.98 14.92
N SER A 97 -6.22 -22.17 15.02
CA SER A 97 -5.50 -23.43 14.79
C SER A 97 -5.55 -23.91 13.34
N ASP A 98 -6.50 -23.39 12.54
CA ASP A 98 -6.89 -23.97 11.24
C ASP A 98 -7.11 -22.94 10.14
N ILE A 99 -7.04 -21.64 10.42
CA ILE A 99 -7.25 -20.60 9.42
C ILE A 99 -5.90 -20.14 8.85
N TYR A 100 -5.66 -20.47 7.59
CA TYR A 100 -4.52 -19.97 6.81
C TYR A 100 -4.98 -18.79 5.96
N ARG A 101 -4.97 -17.60 6.58
CA ARG A 101 -5.44 -16.40 5.89
C ARG A 101 -4.59 -16.05 4.67
N MET A 102 -5.26 -15.60 3.63
CA MET A 102 -4.62 -15.16 2.39
C MET A 102 -5.28 -13.89 1.89
N ALA A 103 -4.48 -12.88 1.60
CA ALA A 103 -4.93 -11.61 1.03
C ALA A 103 -3.91 -11.06 0.04
N ASN A 104 -4.38 -10.34 -0.97
CA ASN A 104 -3.53 -9.45 -1.73
C ASN A 104 -3.44 -8.11 -1.01
N LEU A 105 -2.23 -7.66 -0.72
CA LEU A 105 -2.00 -6.31 -0.23
C LEU A 105 -1.92 -5.36 -1.43
N LEU A 106 -2.57 -4.22 -1.29
CA LEU A 106 -2.65 -3.20 -2.32
C LEU A 106 -1.90 -1.95 -1.85
N GLN A 107 -1.01 -1.46 -2.71
CA GLN A 107 -0.30 -0.21 -2.52
C GLN A 107 -0.60 0.67 -3.73
N ILE A 108 -1.51 1.63 -3.56
CA ILE A 108 -1.95 2.50 -4.63
C ILE A 108 -1.24 3.84 -4.46
N SER A 109 -0.32 4.14 -5.36
CA SER A 109 0.39 5.41 -5.37
C SER A 109 -0.43 6.48 -6.08
N SER A 110 -0.39 7.71 -5.57
CA SER A 110 -0.95 8.85 -6.27
C SER A 110 -0.10 9.19 -7.51
N ALA A 111 -0.66 10.00 -8.42
CA ALA A 111 0.10 10.51 -9.57
C ALA A 111 1.30 11.39 -9.18
N PHE A 112 1.36 11.84 -7.93
CA PHE A 112 2.44 12.66 -7.38
C PHE A 112 3.54 11.85 -6.67
N GLY A 113 3.47 10.52 -6.72
CA GLY A 113 4.45 9.66 -6.05
C GLY A 113 4.77 8.41 -6.85
N ARG A 114 5.88 7.77 -6.53
CA ARG A 114 6.26 6.46 -7.08
C ARG A 114 5.65 5.32 -6.25
N ALA A 115 5.50 4.16 -6.89
CA ALA A 115 5.33 2.92 -6.16
C ALA A 115 6.53 2.69 -5.23
N MET A 116 6.27 2.16 -4.05
CA MET A 116 7.31 1.94 -3.04
C MET A 116 8.23 0.77 -3.38
N GLU A 117 7.77 -0.16 -4.22
CA GLU A 117 8.55 -1.30 -4.64
C GLU A 117 9.40 -0.96 -5.87
N THR A 118 10.53 -1.64 -5.98
CA THR A 118 11.33 -1.63 -7.20
C THR A 118 10.64 -2.45 -8.28
N VAL A 119 10.13 -1.79 -9.31
CA VAL A 119 9.43 -2.43 -10.42
C VAL A 119 10.39 -2.70 -11.57
N ASN A 120 10.54 -3.95 -11.97
CA ASN A 120 11.30 -4.32 -13.16
C ASN A 120 10.42 -4.20 -14.41
N ARG A 121 10.35 -2.98 -14.94
CA ARG A 121 9.52 -2.64 -16.09
C ARG A 121 9.88 -3.42 -17.35
N LEU A 122 11.17 -3.64 -17.58
CA LEU A 122 11.62 -4.42 -18.72
C LEU A 122 11.07 -5.85 -18.67
N LYS A 123 11.20 -6.51 -17.52
CA LYS A 123 10.67 -7.86 -17.34
C LYS A 123 9.16 -7.91 -17.49
N MET A 124 8.45 -6.94 -16.93
CA MET A 124 6.99 -6.84 -17.06
C MET A 124 6.59 -6.66 -18.53
N SER A 125 7.21 -5.71 -19.22
CA SER A 125 6.91 -5.41 -20.64
C SER A 125 7.20 -6.62 -21.53
N LEU A 126 8.33 -7.29 -21.34
CA LEU A 126 8.66 -8.50 -22.09
C LEU A 126 7.69 -9.66 -21.83
N SER A 127 7.18 -9.78 -20.60
CA SER A 127 6.24 -10.84 -20.25
C SER A 127 4.85 -10.60 -20.81
N ILE A 128 4.39 -9.35 -20.87
CA ILE A 128 3.06 -9.00 -21.35
C ILE A 128 2.98 -8.88 -22.86
N TYR A 129 4.10 -8.57 -23.54
CA TYR A 129 4.13 -8.25 -24.96
C TYR A 129 3.52 -9.35 -25.86
N PRO A 130 3.89 -10.65 -25.72
CA PRO A 130 3.29 -11.70 -26.54
C PRO A 130 1.77 -11.79 -26.40
N PHE A 131 1.28 -11.63 -25.17
CA PHE A 131 -0.15 -11.61 -24.89
C PHE A 131 -0.86 -10.43 -25.56
N LEU A 132 -0.31 -9.23 -25.45
CA LEU A 132 -0.88 -8.03 -26.09
C LEU A 132 -0.90 -8.18 -27.61
N LEU A 133 0.16 -8.71 -28.21
CA LEU A 133 0.23 -8.95 -29.64
C LEU A 133 -0.87 -9.93 -30.09
N GLU A 134 -1.06 -11.05 -29.39
CA GLU A 134 -2.15 -11.99 -29.68
C GLU A 134 -3.52 -11.31 -29.59
N LYS A 135 -3.78 -10.54 -28.52
CA LYS A 135 -5.08 -9.90 -28.30
C LYS A 135 -5.35 -8.79 -29.35
N LYS A 136 -4.31 -8.05 -29.74
CA LYS A 136 -4.43 -7.08 -30.84
C LYS A 136 -4.76 -7.75 -32.14
N LEU A 137 -4.07 -8.81 -32.51
CA LEU A 137 -4.30 -9.54 -33.76
C LEU A 137 -5.67 -10.23 -33.82
N THR A 138 -6.23 -10.58 -32.69
CA THR A 138 -7.56 -11.21 -32.56
C THR A 138 -8.68 -10.21 -32.27
N SER A 139 -8.39 -8.92 -32.23
CA SER A 139 -9.34 -7.83 -31.90
C SER A 139 -10.11 -8.05 -30.60
N LYS A 140 -9.49 -8.71 -29.62
CA LYS A 140 -10.09 -8.98 -28.30
C LYS A 140 -9.88 -7.86 -27.27
N LEU A 141 -9.02 -6.91 -27.58
CA LEU A 141 -8.79 -5.69 -26.81
C LEU A 141 -8.88 -4.48 -27.75
N SER A 142 -9.49 -3.43 -27.28
CA SER A 142 -9.47 -2.12 -27.92
C SER A 142 -8.08 -1.49 -27.85
N GLU A 143 -7.81 -0.52 -28.69
CA GLU A 143 -6.55 0.24 -28.63
C GLU A 143 -6.38 0.94 -27.29
N PHE A 144 -7.45 1.51 -26.73
CA PHE A 144 -7.43 2.15 -25.41
C PHE A 144 -7.05 1.18 -24.27
N GLU A 145 -7.57 -0.05 -24.29
CA GLU A 145 -7.17 -1.07 -23.30
C GLU A 145 -5.71 -1.47 -23.46
N ILE A 146 -5.23 -1.60 -24.69
CA ILE A 146 -3.82 -1.91 -24.97
C ILE A 146 -2.91 -0.78 -24.47
N GLU A 147 -3.24 0.48 -24.75
CA GLU A 147 -2.50 1.64 -24.27
C GLU A 147 -2.44 1.70 -22.75
N ASN A 148 -3.56 1.46 -22.06
CA ASN A 148 -3.60 1.41 -20.61
C ASN A 148 -2.72 0.30 -20.02
N ILE A 149 -2.69 -0.88 -20.65
CA ILE A 149 -1.85 -1.99 -20.20
C ILE A 149 -0.36 -1.64 -20.40
N ILE A 150 -0.02 -1.05 -21.55
CA ILE A 150 1.35 -0.61 -21.82
C ILE A 150 1.78 0.45 -20.81
N SER A 151 0.95 1.45 -20.57
CA SER A 151 1.22 2.51 -19.59
C SER A 151 1.44 1.92 -18.19
N ALA A 152 0.57 1.01 -17.76
CA ALA A 152 0.71 0.37 -16.47
C ALA A 152 2.01 -0.44 -16.29
N CYS A 153 2.53 -1.03 -17.36
CA CYS A 153 3.71 -1.89 -17.31
C CYS A 153 5.04 -1.17 -17.57
N SER A 154 5.03 -0.15 -18.40
CA SER A 154 6.27 0.44 -18.94
C SER A 154 6.43 1.94 -18.67
N GLU A 155 5.37 2.65 -18.36
CA GLU A 155 5.44 4.08 -18.14
C GLU A 155 6.15 4.43 -16.85
N GLY A 156 6.94 5.48 -16.90
CA GLY A 156 7.53 6.11 -15.73
C GLY A 156 6.55 7.04 -15.07
N TYR A 157 6.81 7.39 -13.83
CA TYR A 157 6.04 8.42 -13.12
C TYR A 157 6.35 9.78 -13.70
N SER A 158 5.29 10.55 -13.96
CA SER A 158 5.40 11.88 -14.53
C SER A 158 5.77 12.95 -13.51
N PHE A 159 5.75 12.62 -12.21
CA PHE A 159 5.94 13.62 -11.15
C PHE A 159 6.64 13.09 -9.92
N PRO A 160 7.13 14.04 -9.15
CA PRO A 160 8.40 13.95 -8.51
C PRO A 160 8.46 12.69 -7.75
N THR A 161 9.36 12.22 -7.98
CA THR A 161 9.81 10.98 -7.79
C THR A 161 10.44 10.81 -6.43
N ASN A 162 10.97 9.75 -6.17
CA ASN A 162 11.67 9.41 -5.00
C ASN A 162 12.86 10.36 -4.80
N LEU A 163 12.71 11.32 -3.94
CA LEU A 163 13.71 12.35 -3.67
C LEU A 163 15.02 11.77 -3.11
N ASP A 164 14.99 10.54 -2.60
CA ASP A 164 16.13 9.93 -1.94
C ASP A 164 16.93 8.99 -2.84
N LEU A 165 16.31 8.47 -3.89
CA LEU A 165 16.86 7.37 -4.69
C LEU A 165 16.94 7.67 -6.18
N ASP A 166 16.51 8.83 -6.63
CA ASP A 166 16.70 9.21 -8.01
C ASP A 166 18.17 9.55 -8.25
N PRO A 167 18.76 8.98 -9.29
CA PRO A 167 20.13 9.29 -9.66
C PRO A 167 20.28 10.72 -10.16
#